data_e2c13c8c169055769ee1492635491536
#
_entry.id   e2c13c8c169055769ee1492635491536
#
_cell.length_a   1.000
_cell.length_b   1.000
_cell.length_c   1.000
_cell.angle_alpha   90.00
_cell.angle_beta   90.00
_cell.angle_gamma   90.00
#
_symmetry.space_group_name_H-M   'P 1'
#
loop_
_entity.id
_entity.type
_entity.pdbx_description
1 polymer ?
#
loop_
_entity_poly.entity_id
_entity_poly.type
_entity_poly.pdbx_seq_one_letter_code
_entity_poly.pdbx_strand_id
1 'polypeptide(L)'
;MNTLELSKNIHEYMIEMRRHFHENPELSGKEVNTLETIKAELTKMGIPFHHAPNGGIVAIVDSGKEGKTVLLRSDVDALPVSESETNAGGNKKVCISKNDGVMHACGHDGHTATLLGALKILNENKDAFSGKVIGAFEQGEEGGGNWVFLMKYMENHGIKFDTVFACHLQIGVDAGKLAFVRGNTMATIIRIAVKIKGRGGHGSRPDMSVSPVDCFVAIYNGMNTIRMRNCDPYNPITFSVGHVVSGTKGNIIPDDLQFEGTVRLFDFEQGMRFRTAFVEMLENTCKAYGCDYEIIRLSYPGLSVYNDAQCTDMAMKAVEKYMGEGIAKVGIPIMGSESFPTYQRLAPGVFCFAGARCEEKGITADHHNPKFDIDEDSLVYSAAVYLAYTFEYLENGFDTDDRKMKVRYVDFLKSINAPAEQIKKIEEYNA
;
A
#
# COMPACT_ATOMS: atom_id res chain seq x y z
N MET A 1 -24.10 1.16 -20.24
CA MET A 1 -22.81 0.58 -20.76
C MET A 1 -22.44 -0.57 -19.84
N ASN A 2 -22.04 -1.74 -20.35
CA ASN A 2 -21.61 -2.87 -19.50
C ASN A 2 -20.06 -2.86 -19.43
N THR A 3 -19.52 -2.49 -18.27
CA THR A 3 -18.05 -2.35 -18.10
C THR A 3 -17.34 -3.71 -18.06
N LEU A 4 -18.03 -4.76 -17.62
CA LEU A 4 -17.48 -6.11 -17.62
C LEU A 4 -17.23 -6.61 -19.06
N GLU A 5 -18.17 -6.37 -19.97
CA GLU A 5 -18.04 -6.74 -21.39
C GLU A 5 -16.93 -5.93 -22.07
N LEU A 6 -16.82 -4.63 -21.79
CA LEU A 6 -15.73 -3.82 -22.30
C LEU A 6 -14.36 -4.36 -21.86
N SER A 7 -14.23 -4.75 -20.60
CA SER A 7 -12.99 -5.29 -20.06
C SER A 7 -12.68 -6.69 -20.62
N LYS A 8 -13.67 -7.53 -20.84
CA LYS A 8 -13.48 -8.84 -21.50
C LYS A 8 -12.93 -8.70 -22.93
N ASN A 9 -13.35 -7.68 -23.67
CA ASN A 9 -12.88 -7.45 -25.03
C ASN A 9 -11.38 -7.15 -25.15
N ILE A 10 -10.75 -6.73 -24.06
CA ILE A 10 -9.32 -6.44 -24.01
C ILE A 10 -8.58 -7.33 -23.02
N HIS A 11 -9.17 -8.45 -22.61
CA HIS A 11 -8.59 -9.36 -21.62
C HIS A 11 -7.21 -9.87 -22.06
N GLU A 12 -7.06 -10.30 -23.30
CA GLU A 12 -5.78 -10.76 -23.85
C GLU A 12 -4.69 -9.67 -23.76
N TYR A 13 -5.03 -8.42 -24.07
CA TYR A 13 -4.10 -7.31 -23.92
C TYR A 13 -3.64 -7.15 -22.46
N MET A 14 -4.56 -7.25 -21.49
CA MET A 14 -4.21 -7.14 -20.06
C MET A 14 -3.36 -8.33 -19.61
N ILE A 15 -3.64 -9.54 -20.09
CA ILE A 15 -2.82 -10.73 -19.83
C ILE A 15 -1.40 -10.54 -20.38
N GLU A 16 -1.25 -10.07 -21.63
CA GLU A 16 0.05 -9.82 -22.25
C GLU A 16 0.86 -8.79 -21.44
N MET A 17 0.24 -7.69 -21.04
CA MET A 17 0.88 -6.65 -20.22
C MET A 17 1.26 -7.18 -18.84
N ARG A 18 0.36 -7.86 -18.15
CA ARG A 18 0.63 -8.47 -16.83
C ARG A 18 1.82 -9.42 -16.90
N ARG A 19 1.85 -10.32 -17.87
CA ARG A 19 2.95 -11.29 -18.06
C ARG A 19 4.25 -10.60 -18.40
N HIS A 20 4.20 -9.54 -19.23
CA HIS A 20 5.39 -8.73 -19.56
C HIS A 20 6.00 -8.11 -18.29
N PHE A 21 5.20 -7.46 -17.44
CA PHE A 21 5.67 -6.87 -16.19
C PHE A 21 6.13 -7.94 -15.20
N HIS A 22 5.40 -9.05 -15.07
CA HIS A 22 5.76 -10.16 -14.18
C HIS A 22 7.10 -10.81 -14.54
N GLU A 23 7.37 -10.97 -15.83
CA GLU A 23 8.63 -11.53 -16.32
C GLU A 23 9.82 -10.58 -16.20
N ASN A 24 9.58 -9.27 -16.13
CA ASN A 24 10.61 -8.23 -16.07
C ASN A 24 10.43 -7.31 -14.84
N PRO A 25 10.34 -7.86 -13.63
CA PRO A 25 10.07 -7.07 -12.43
C PRO A 25 11.26 -6.22 -12.04
N GLU A 26 10.98 -5.03 -11.53
CA GLU A 26 11.98 -4.11 -11.01
C GLU A 26 11.67 -3.75 -9.55
N LEU A 27 12.72 -3.69 -8.72
CA LEU A 27 12.58 -3.37 -7.29
C LEU A 27 12.04 -1.96 -7.06
N SER A 28 11.34 -1.80 -5.96
CA SER A 28 10.81 -0.56 -5.42
C SER A 28 11.82 0.60 -5.52
N GLY A 29 11.44 1.67 -6.23
CA GLY A 29 12.27 2.86 -6.52
C GLY A 29 13.30 2.67 -7.63
N LYS A 30 13.25 1.57 -8.40
CA LYS A 30 14.18 1.25 -9.50
C LYS A 30 13.46 0.88 -10.81
N GLU A 31 12.20 1.22 -10.93
CA GLU A 31 11.26 0.80 -11.99
C GLU A 31 11.48 1.61 -13.30
N VAL A 32 12.68 1.50 -13.88
CA VAL A 32 13.06 2.27 -15.09
C VAL A 32 12.40 1.70 -16.35
N ASN A 33 12.58 0.40 -16.60
CA ASN A 33 12.03 -0.26 -17.79
C ASN A 33 10.51 -0.42 -17.70
N THR A 34 9.99 -0.62 -16.50
CA THR A 34 8.56 -0.63 -16.22
C THR A 34 7.91 0.68 -16.66
N LEU A 35 8.48 1.83 -16.26
CA LEU A 35 7.98 3.14 -16.67
C LEU A 35 8.13 3.39 -18.19
N GLU A 36 9.23 2.96 -18.81
CA GLU A 36 9.39 3.09 -20.28
C GLU A 36 8.34 2.25 -21.02
N THR A 37 8.01 1.05 -20.54
CA THR A 37 6.93 0.23 -21.11
C THR A 37 5.57 0.94 -20.97
N ILE A 38 5.24 1.49 -19.80
CA ILE A 38 4.00 2.25 -19.58
C ILE A 38 3.92 3.45 -20.55
N LYS A 39 5.00 4.22 -20.68
CA LYS A 39 5.07 5.37 -21.63
C LYS A 39 4.84 4.93 -23.07
N ALA A 40 5.44 3.81 -23.47
CA ALA A 40 5.28 3.26 -24.82
C ALA A 40 3.82 2.88 -25.10
N GLU A 41 3.16 2.21 -24.14
CA GLU A 41 1.74 1.83 -24.26
C GLU A 41 0.83 3.07 -24.30
N LEU A 42 1.02 4.05 -23.41
CA LEU A 42 0.26 5.31 -23.44
C LEU A 42 0.45 6.05 -24.77
N THR A 43 1.66 6.06 -25.31
CA THR A 43 1.96 6.66 -26.62
C THR A 43 1.22 5.94 -27.75
N LYS A 44 1.22 4.60 -27.77
CA LYS A 44 0.45 3.79 -28.75
C LYS A 44 -1.05 4.08 -28.68
N MET A 45 -1.56 4.31 -27.50
CA MET A 45 -2.98 4.66 -27.27
C MET A 45 -3.30 6.12 -27.60
N GLY A 46 -2.29 6.97 -27.84
CA GLY A 46 -2.45 8.40 -28.02
C GLY A 46 -2.94 9.13 -26.75
N ILE A 47 -2.61 8.61 -25.57
CA ILE A 47 -2.95 9.20 -24.27
C ILE A 47 -1.82 10.12 -23.83
N PRO A 48 -2.06 11.43 -23.65
CA PRO A 48 -1.09 12.36 -23.08
C PRO A 48 -0.69 11.96 -21.66
N PHE A 49 0.58 12.11 -21.34
CA PHE A 49 1.09 11.83 -20.00
C PHE A 49 2.22 12.77 -19.59
N HIS A 50 2.43 12.87 -18.30
CA HIS A 50 3.57 13.51 -17.65
C HIS A 50 4.44 12.43 -16.99
N HIS A 51 5.74 12.59 -17.06
CA HIS A 51 6.69 11.81 -16.27
C HIS A 51 7.11 12.64 -15.05
N ALA A 52 6.75 12.18 -13.85
CA ALA A 52 7.23 12.74 -12.59
C ALA A 52 8.55 12.03 -12.23
N PRO A 53 9.71 12.68 -12.34
CA PRO A 53 10.99 12.06 -12.03
C PRO A 53 11.00 11.46 -10.61
N ASN A 54 11.42 10.21 -10.48
CA ASN A 54 11.37 9.41 -9.24
C ASN A 54 9.97 9.17 -8.64
N GLY A 55 8.90 9.62 -9.29
CA GLY A 55 7.53 9.48 -8.77
C GLY A 55 6.64 8.55 -9.58
N GLY A 56 6.88 8.49 -10.91
CA GLY A 56 6.08 7.67 -11.82
C GLY A 56 5.49 8.43 -12.99
N ILE A 57 4.28 8.05 -13.42
CA ILE A 57 3.62 8.62 -14.61
C ILE A 57 2.22 9.08 -14.24
N VAL A 58 1.82 10.24 -14.79
CA VAL A 58 0.46 10.78 -14.71
C VAL A 58 -0.10 10.85 -16.13
N ALA A 59 -1.00 9.96 -16.49
CA ALA A 59 -1.70 9.92 -17.77
C ALA A 59 -3.02 10.71 -17.68
N ILE A 60 -3.45 11.35 -18.76
CA ILE A 60 -4.67 12.17 -18.77
C ILE A 60 -5.56 11.78 -19.94
N VAL A 61 -6.76 11.28 -19.65
CA VAL A 61 -7.84 11.08 -20.62
C VAL A 61 -8.84 12.21 -20.44
N ASP A 62 -8.88 13.13 -21.39
CA ASP A 62 -9.77 14.30 -21.38
C ASP A 62 -10.90 14.10 -22.41
N SER A 63 -12.16 14.16 -21.99
CA SER A 63 -13.32 14.06 -22.87
C SER A 63 -13.52 15.30 -23.74
N GLY A 64 -12.83 16.41 -23.45
CA GLY A 64 -13.07 17.72 -24.05
C GLY A 64 -14.34 18.42 -23.60
N LYS A 65 -15.09 17.81 -22.67
CA LYS A 65 -16.32 18.36 -22.09
C LYS A 65 -16.07 18.77 -20.65
N GLU A 66 -16.66 19.88 -20.20
CA GLU A 66 -16.57 20.29 -18.80
C GLU A 66 -17.18 19.23 -17.87
N GLY A 67 -16.54 18.96 -16.74
CA GLY A 67 -17.00 17.99 -15.77
C GLY A 67 -15.99 17.74 -14.65
N LYS A 68 -16.27 16.74 -13.83
CA LYS A 68 -15.43 16.31 -12.71
C LYS A 68 -14.17 15.58 -13.17
N THR A 69 -13.23 15.41 -12.25
CA THR A 69 -11.99 14.66 -12.50
C THR A 69 -11.87 13.48 -11.54
N VAL A 70 -11.69 12.29 -12.08
CA VAL A 70 -11.43 11.05 -11.34
C VAL A 70 -9.96 10.69 -11.46
N LEU A 71 -9.28 10.39 -10.35
CA LEU A 71 -7.94 9.80 -10.37
C LEU A 71 -8.03 8.30 -10.11
N LEU A 72 -7.43 7.51 -10.98
CA LEU A 72 -7.23 6.07 -10.87
C LEU A 72 -5.76 5.79 -10.58
N ARG A 73 -5.44 4.98 -9.56
CA ARG A 73 -4.07 4.71 -9.15
C ARG A 73 -3.70 3.24 -9.32
N SER A 74 -2.49 2.99 -9.76
CA SER A 74 -1.79 1.71 -9.71
C SER A 74 -0.37 1.94 -9.20
N ASP A 75 0.12 1.08 -8.33
CA ASP A 75 1.53 0.85 -8.03
C ASP A 75 2.19 0.03 -9.14
N VAL A 76 3.53 0.07 -9.26
CA VAL A 76 4.25 -0.57 -10.38
C VAL A 76 5.50 -1.35 -9.97
N ASP A 77 5.85 -1.37 -8.68
CA ASP A 77 7.09 -1.94 -8.16
C ASP A 77 6.98 -3.42 -7.79
N ALA A 78 8.14 -4.09 -7.68
CA ALA A 78 8.30 -5.47 -7.28
C ALA A 78 9.14 -5.61 -6.00
N LEU A 79 9.16 -6.82 -5.46
CA LEU A 79 9.75 -7.18 -4.18
C LEU A 79 11.02 -8.04 -4.33
N PRO A 80 11.97 -7.98 -3.36
CA PRO A 80 13.13 -8.86 -3.32
C PRO A 80 12.74 -10.27 -2.84
N VAL A 81 11.98 -10.99 -3.65
CA VAL A 81 11.49 -12.35 -3.39
C VAL A 81 11.97 -13.27 -4.49
N SER A 82 12.60 -14.38 -4.13
CA SER A 82 12.94 -15.45 -5.08
C SER A 82 11.71 -16.26 -5.42
N GLU A 83 11.30 -16.20 -6.68
CA GLU A 83 10.05 -16.79 -7.14
C GLU A 83 10.14 -18.32 -7.24
N SER A 84 9.06 -19.01 -6.86
CA SER A 84 8.87 -20.44 -7.10
C SER A 84 8.26 -20.68 -8.47
N GLU A 85 8.71 -21.72 -9.19
CA GLU A 85 8.12 -22.13 -10.47
C GLU A 85 6.67 -22.64 -10.33
N THR A 86 6.26 -23.00 -9.11
CA THR A 86 4.92 -23.51 -8.83
C THR A 86 4.19 -22.65 -7.82
N ASN A 87 2.87 -22.53 -7.98
CA ASN A 87 2.00 -21.91 -7.00
C ASN A 87 1.77 -22.78 -5.75
N ALA A 88 0.92 -22.36 -4.81
CA ALA A 88 0.67 -23.08 -3.55
C ALA A 88 0.05 -24.46 -3.75
N GLY A 89 -0.76 -24.65 -4.81
CA GLY A 89 -1.34 -25.92 -5.19
C GLY A 89 -0.37 -26.87 -5.90
N GLY A 90 0.88 -26.45 -6.14
CA GLY A 90 1.90 -27.22 -6.85
C GLY A 90 1.77 -27.17 -8.37
N ASN A 91 0.85 -26.35 -8.92
CA ASN A 91 0.70 -26.15 -10.35
C ASN A 91 1.80 -25.22 -10.87
N LYS A 92 2.31 -25.51 -12.06
CA LYS A 92 3.28 -24.65 -12.73
C LYS A 92 2.63 -23.30 -13.05
N LYS A 93 3.30 -22.19 -12.70
CA LYS A 93 2.84 -20.85 -13.02
C LYS A 93 2.88 -20.57 -14.52
N VAL A 94 1.98 -19.74 -15.02
CA VAL A 94 1.88 -19.40 -16.46
C VAL A 94 3.01 -18.48 -16.92
N CYS A 95 3.56 -17.68 -16.01
CA CYS A 95 4.76 -16.86 -16.21
C CYS A 95 5.52 -16.76 -14.89
N ILE A 96 6.82 -16.54 -14.97
CA ILE A 96 7.73 -16.36 -13.84
C ILE A 96 8.72 -15.24 -14.14
N SER A 97 9.24 -14.65 -13.09
CA SER A 97 10.29 -13.64 -13.20
C SER A 97 11.52 -14.15 -13.94
N LYS A 98 12.09 -13.32 -14.81
CA LYS A 98 13.41 -13.54 -15.45
C LYS A 98 14.55 -12.87 -14.66
N ASN A 99 14.23 -12.15 -13.60
CA ASN A 99 15.18 -11.45 -12.74
C ASN A 99 15.33 -12.20 -11.41
N ASP A 100 16.44 -12.92 -11.23
CA ASP A 100 16.70 -13.70 -10.04
C ASP A 100 16.54 -12.87 -8.75
N GLY A 101 15.78 -13.39 -7.80
CA GLY A 101 15.56 -12.76 -6.51
C GLY A 101 14.59 -11.57 -6.52
N VAL A 102 13.91 -11.30 -7.64
CA VAL A 102 12.91 -10.23 -7.76
C VAL A 102 11.61 -10.79 -8.32
N MET A 103 10.48 -10.46 -7.72
CA MET A 103 9.16 -10.96 -8.12
C MET A 103 8.07 -9.93 -7.84
N HIS A 104 7.09 -9.82 -8.71
CA HIS A 104 5.81 -9.17 -8.39
C HIS A 104 4.97 -10.06 -7.45
N ALA A 105 5.36 -10.09 -6.17
CA ALA A 105 4.72 -10.91 -5.15
C ALA A 105 3.55 -10.20 -4.44
N CYS A 106 3.15 -9.02 -4.92
CA CYS A 106 1.99 -8.26 -4.43
C CYS A 106 0.92 -7.99 -5.50
N GLY A 107 1.18 -8.37 -6.76
CA GLY A 107 0.21 -8.24 -7.85
C GLY A 107 0.26 -6.90 -8.59
N HIS A 108 1.28 -6.07 -8.37
CA HIS A 108 1.42 -4.75 -9.00
C HIS A 108 1.58 -4.83 -10.54
N ASP A 109 2.06 -5.94 -11.08
CA ASP A 109 2.02 -6.28 -12.50
C ASP A 109 0.58 -6.31 -13.04
N GLY A 110 -0.33 -6.94 -12.29
CA GLY A 110 -1.75 -6.97 -12.60
C GLY A 110 -2.43 -5.61 -12.43
N HIS A 111 -2.06 -4.84 -11.39
CA HIS A 111 -2.57 -3.49 -11.18
C HIS A 111 -2.20 -2.58 -12.35
N THR A 112 -0.93 -2.61 -12.78
CA THR A 112 -0.43 -1.84 -13.91
C THR A 112 -1.14 -2.21 -15.22
N ALA A 113 -1.27 -3.51 -15.49
CA ALA A 113 -1.96 -4.00 -16.68
C ALA A 113 -3.44 -3.60 -16.72
N THR A 114 -4.12 -3.66 -15.58
CA THR A 114 -5.55 -3.27 -15.49
C THR A 114 -5.77 -1.77 -15.60
N LEU A 115 -4.89 -0.94 -15.04
CA LEU A 115 -4.99 0.52 -15.22
C LEU A 115 -4.73 0.91 -16.68
N LEU A 116 -3.73 0.32 -17.35
CA LEU A 116 -3.50 0.53 -18.79
C LEU A 116 -4.74 0.13 -19.60
N GLY A 117 -5.33 -1.03 -19.29
CA GLY A 117 -6.57 -1.49 -19.93
C GLY A 117 -7.73 -0.54 -19.72
N ALA A 118 -7.97 -0.08 -18.48
CA ALA A 118 -9.03 0.87 -18.17
C ALA A 118 -8.84 2.20 -18.91
N LEU A 119 -7.63 2.75 -18.95
CA LEU A 119 -7.32 3.98 -19.67
C LEU A 119 -7.50 3.82 -21.19
N LYS A 120 -7.14 2.65 -21.75
CA LYS A 120 -7.39 2.34 -23.15
C LYS A 120 -8.88 2.41 -23.48
N ILE A 121 -9.73 1.72 -22.71
CA ILE A 121 -11.18 1.74 -22.90
C ILE A 121 -11.75 3.15 -22.75
N LEU A 122 -11.34 3.89 -21.72
CA LEU A 122 -11.79 5.27 -21.50
C LEU A 122 -11.39 6.19 -22.63
N ASN A 123 -10.17 6.05 -23.17
CA ASN A 123 -9.69 6.85 -24.29
C ASN A 123 -10.45 6.56 -25.59
N GLU A 124 -10.83 5.32 -25.84
CA GLU A 124 -11.64 4.91 -26.98
C GLU A 124 -13.12 5.34 -26.84
N ASN A 125 -13.57 5.63 -25.63
CA ASN A 125 -14.97 5.97 -25.32
C ASN A 125 -15.12 7.38 -24.70
N LYS A 126 -14.29 8.34 -25.10
CA LYS A 126 -14.32 9.75 -24.60
C LYS A 126 -15.70 10.41 -24.74
N ASP A 127 -16.45 10.05 -25.74
CA ASP A 127 -17.78 10.60 -25.98
C ASP A 127 -18.82 10.16 -24.96
N ALA A 128 -18.55 9.08 -24.22
CA ALA A 128 -19.48 8.47 -23.26
C ALA A 128 -19.48 9.19 -21.89
N PHE A 129 -18.60 10.15 -21.65
CA PHE A 129 -18.54 10.86 -20.39
C PHE A 129 -18.19 12.35 -20.56
N SER A 130 -18.32 13.13 -19.48
CA SER A 130 -17.86 14.51 -19.38
C SER A 130 -16.82 14.63 -18.26
N GLY A 131 -15.82 15.51 -18.44
CA GLY A 131 -14.72 15.66 -17.48
C GLY A 131 -13.47 14.89 -17.86
N LYS A 132 -12.65 14.55 -16.85
CA LYS A 132 -11.31 14.00 -17.03
C LYS A 132 -11.06 12.76 -16.19
N VAL A 133 -10.20 11.89 -16.68
CA VAL A 133 -9.66 10.77 -15.93
C VAL A 133 -8.14 10.88 -15.89
N ILE A 134 -7.58 10.79 -14.70
CA ILE A 134 -6.15 10.76 -14.44
C ILE A 134 -5.76 9.33 -14.09
N GLY A 135 -4.78 8.77 -14.80
CA GLY A 135 -4.15 7.50 -14.44
C GLY A 135 -2.81 7.78 -13.76
N ALA A 136 -2.66 7.42 -12.50
CA ALA A 136 -1.43 7.56 -11.74
C ALA A 136 -0.73 6.20 -11.61
N PHE A 137 0.42 6.04 -12.26
CA PHE A 137 1.31 4.89 -12.13
C PHE A 137 2.42 5.24 -11.16
N GLU A 138 2.35 4.72 -9.96
CA GLU A 138 3.14 5.12 -8.80
C GLU A 138 4.35 4.22 -8.59
N GLN A 139 5.55 4.81 -8.46
CA GLN A 139 6.76 4.10 -8.09
C GLN A 139 6.90 3.95 -6.58
N GLY A 140 7.48 2.81 -6.17
CA GLY A 140 8.06 2.66 -4.85
C GLY A 140 7.08 2.50 -3.70
N GLU A 141 5.96 1.83 -3.89
CA GLU A 141 4.97 1.54 -2.85
C GLU A 141 5.57 0.69 -1.73
N GLU A 142 6.22 -0.42 -2.05
CA GLU A 142 6.68 -1.46 -1.11
C GLU A 142 7.84 -1.03 -0.20
N GLY A 143 8.53 0.04 -0.52
CA GLY A 143 9.65 0.46 0.32
C GLY A 143 10.49 1.60 -0.22
N GLY A 144 10.33 1.96 -1.49
CA GLY A 144 11.06 3.07 -2.12
C GLY A 144 10.63 4.43 -1.61
N GLY A 145 9.35 4.57 -1.22
CA GLY A 145 8.77 5.82 -0.77
C GLY A 145 8.70 6.89 -1.86
N ASN A 146 8.80 6.49 -3.12
CA ASN A 146 8.88 7.37 -4.28
C ASN A 146 7.55 8.08 -4.58
N TRP A 147 6.42 7.56 -4.09
CA TRP A 147 5.11 8.18 -4.20
C TRP A 147 5.07 9.64 -3.71
N VAL A 148 5.96 10.02 -2.78
CA VAL A 148 6.04 11.43 -2.32
C VAL A 148 6.42 12.40 -3.44
N PHE A 149 7.23 11.96 -4.41
CA PHE A 149 7.61 12.77 -5.57
C PHE A 149 6.45 12.93 -6.54
N LEU A 150 5.63 11.88 -6.74
CA LEU A 150 4.44 11.96 -7.58
C LEU A 150 3.42 12.95 -7.00
N MET A 151 3.19 12.93 -5.67
CA MET A 151 2.34 13.90 -4.98
C MET A 151 2.84 15.33 -5.18
N LYS A 152 4.15 15.55 -5.00
CA LYS A 152 4.75 16.87 -5.17
C LYS A 152 4.71 17.34 -6.61
N TYR A 153 4.92 16.43 -7.57
CA TYR A 153 4.79 16.72 -9.00
C TYR A 153 3.38 17.21 -9.34
N MET A 154 2.35 16.48 -8.89
CA MET A 154 0.97 16.89 -9.13
C MET A 154 0.65 18.25 -8.51
N GLU A 155 1.16 18.54 -7.30
CA GLU A 155 1.01 19.85 -6.66
C GLU A 155 1.68 20.96 -7.50
N ASN A 156 2.95 20.77 -7.93
CA ASN A 156 3.70 21.74 -8.73
C ASN A 156 3.02 22.08 -10.06
N HIS A 157 2.35 21.09 -10.67
CA HIS A 157 1.68 21.25 -11.97
C HIS A 157 0.18 21.54 -11.86
N GLY A 158 -0.32 21.76 -10.65
CA GLY A 158 -1.74 22.07 -10.44
C GLY A 158 -2.69 20.95 -10.88
N ILE A 159 -2.24 19.68 -10.90
CA ILE A 159 -3.05 18.51 -11.23
C ILE A 159 -3.99 18.23 -10.06
N LYS A 160 -5.28 18.43 -10.28
CA LYS A 160 -6.34 18.31 -9.27
C LYS A 160 -7.36 17.27 -9.71
N PHE A 161 -7.99 16.64 -8.73
CA PHE A 161 -9.05 15.66 -8.93
C PHE A 161 -10.11 15.77 -7.83
N ASP A 162 -11.30 15.25 -8.10
CA ASP A 162 -12.46 15.34 -7.20
C ASP A 162 -12.63 14.07 -6.37
N THR A 163 -12.16 12.94 -6.88
CA THR A 163 -12.14 11.65 -6.18
C THR A 163 -10.95 10.81 -6.64
N VAL A 164 -10.59 9.84 -5.81
CA VAL A 164 -9.54 8.87 -6.13
C VAL A 164 -10.04 7.44 -5.97
N PHE A 165 -9.61 6.56 -6.85
CA PHE A 165 -9.96 5.15 -6.80
C PHE A 165 -8.75 4.27 -7.08
N ALA A 166 -8.58 3.22 -6.28
CA ALA A 166 -7.61 2.16 -6.54
C ALA A 166 -8.23 0.79 -6.30
N CYS A 167 -7.70 -0.20 -7.00
CA CYS A 167 -8.11 -1.58 -6.89
C CYS A 167 -6.87 -2.46 -6.68
N HIS A 168 -6.83 -3.20 -5.59
CA HIS A 168 -5.74 -4.11 -5.26
C HIS A 168 -6.18 -5.57 -5.44
N LEU A 169 -5.39 -6.38 -6.14
CA LEU A 169 -5.59 -7.82 -6.25
C LEU A 169 -5.38 -8.47 -4.89
N GLN A 170 -6.32 -9.31 -4.44
CA GLN A 170 -6.31 -9.83 -3.07
C GLN A 170 -6.65 -11.32 -3.02
N ILE A 171 -5.75 -12.11 -2.46
CA ILE A 171 -5.92 -13.58 -2.28
C ILE A 171 -6.96 -13.91 -1.20
N GLY A 172 -7.26 -13.00 -0.29
CA GLY A 172 -8.37 -13.17 0.65
C GLY A 172 -9.77 -13.06 0.04
N VAL A 173 -9.86 -12.80 -1.27
CA VAL A 173 -11.11 -12.64 -2.04
C VAL A 173 -11.05 -13.56 -3.27
N ASP A 174 -12.14 -14.27 -3.55
CA ASP A 174 -12.20 -15.16 -4.70
C ASP A 174 -12.29 -14.39 -6.02
N ALA A 175 -11.63 -14.89 -7.06
CA ALA A 175 -11.71 -14.34 -8.41
C ALA A 175 -13.16 -14.12 -8.84
N GLY A 176 -13.42 -13.01 -9.52
CA GLY A 176 -14.79 -12.63 -9.89
C GLY A 176 -15.56 -11.86 -8.81
N LYS A 177 -14.97 -11.60 -7.65
CA LYS A 177 -15.58 -10.79 -6.57
C LYS A 177 -14.75 -9.54 -6.29
N LEU A 178 -15.45 -8.50 -5.83
CA LEU A 178 -14.88 -7.21 -5.42
C LEU A 178 -15.30 -6.94 -3.98
N ALA A 179 -14.34 -6.73 -3.08
CA ALA A 179 -14.62 -6.46 -1.68
C ALA A 179 -14.40 -4.97 -1.35
N PHE A 180 -15.37 -4.37 -0.68
CA PHE A 180 -15.38 -2.97 -0.28
C PHE A 180 -15.48 -2.86 1.23
N VAL A 181 -14.67 -2.00 1.82
CA VAL A 181 -14.70 -1.70 3.26
C VAL A 181 -15.03 -0.22 3.41
N ARG A 182 -16.04 0.12 4.20
CA ARG A 182 -16.32 1.52 4.56
C ARG A 182 -15.43 1.94 5.72
N GLY A 183 -14.86 3.13 5.67
CA GLY A 183 -14.00 3.64 6.72
C GLY A 183 -12.61 2.99 6.71
N ASN A 184 -12.14 2.59 7.86
CA ASN A 184 -10.83 1.98 8.02
C ASN A 184 -10.68 0.71 7.18
N THR A 185 -9.80 0.74 6.17
CA THR A 185 -9.62 -0.32 5.18
C THR A 185 -8.27 -1.01 5.31
N MET A 186 -7.16 -0.23 5.36
CA MET A 186 -5.82 -0.77 5.61
C MET A 186 -5.13 0.02 6.70
N ALA A 187 -4.38 -0.68 7.56
CA ALA A 187 -3.71 -0.09 8.70
C ALA A 187 -2.48 0.74 8.29
N THR A 188 -2.04 1.59 9.19
CA THR A 188 -0.70 2.19 9.15
C THR A 188 0.28 1.40 10.03
N ILE A 189 1.55 1.78 9.99
CA ILE A 189 2.65 1.07 10.66
C ILE A 189 3.51 2.03 11.48
N ILE A 190 3.90 1.59 12.70
CA ILE A 190 5.04 2.10 13.43
C ILE A 190 6.10 1.01 13.43
N ARG A 191 7.31 1.32 12.95
CA ARG A 191 8.46 0.42 13.00
C ARG A 191 9.29 0.72 14.24
N ILE A 192 9.68 -0.33 14.95
CA ILE A 192 10.46 -0.25 16.20
C ILE A 192 11.73 -1.05 16.01
N ALA A 193 12.89 -0.48 16.35
CA ALA A 193 14.16 -1.18 16.53
C ALA A 193 14.88 -0.53 17.69
N VAL A 194 15.21 -1.32 18.70
CA VAL A 194 15.84 -0.84 19.94
C VAL A 194 16.97 -1.79 20.33
N LYS A 195 18.08 -1.22 20.78
CA LYS A 195 19.18 -1.92 21.42
C LYS A 195 19.17 -1.61 22.91
N ILE A 196 19.10 -2.64 23.74
CA ILE A 196 19.23 -2.55 25.20
C ILE A 196 20.69 -2.88 25.54
N LYS A 197 21.32 -2.04 26.34
CA LYS A 197 22.72 -2.17 26.77
C LYS A 197 22.76 -2.50 28.27
N GLY A 198 23.27 -3.67 28.59
CA GLY A 198 23.47 -4.15 29.96
C GLY A 198 24.95 -4.26 30.32
N ARG A 199 25.25 -5.24 31.16
CA ARG A 199 26.61 -5.64 31.50
C ARG A 199 26.65 -7.16 31.67
N GLY A 200 27.37 -7.82 30.78
CA GLY A 200 27.51 -9.27 30.76
C GLY A 200 28.25 -9.84 31.97
N GLY A 201 28.20 -11.15 32.07
CA GLY A 201 28.85 -11.84 33.18
C GLY A 201 28.68 -13.35 33.14
N HIS A 202 29.28 -14.00 34.14
CA HIS A 202 29.17 -15.45 34.26
C HIS A 202 27.80 -15.84 34.78
N GLY A 203 27.10 -16.78 34.12
CA GLY A 203 25.73 -17.18 34.47
C GLY A 203 25.53 -17.70 35.89
N SER A 204 26.62 -18.14 36.60
CA SER A 204 26.53 -18.52 38.01
C SER A 204 26.59 -17.33 39.00
N ARG A 205 26.88 -16.13 38.53
CA ARG A 205 26.98 -14.91 39.33
C ARG A 205 26.14 -13.78 38.70
N PRO A 206 24.79 -14.00 38.58
CA PRO A 206 23.90 -12.99 37.99
C PRO A 206 23.87 -11.68 38.80
N ASP A 207 24.18 -11.74 40.09
CA ASP A 207 24.33 -10.59 40.98
C ASP A 207 25.43 -9.62 40.57
N MET A 208 26.40 -10.05 39.75
CA MET A 208 27.53 -9.25 39.26
C MET A 208 27.32 -8.68 37.86
N SER A 209 26.13 -8.92 37.24
CA SER A 209 25.81 -8.53 35.88
C SER A 209 24.52 -7.67 35.84
N VAL A 210 24.21 -7.14 34.67
CA VAL A 210 22.96 -6.44 34.35
C VAL A 210 22.40 -7.05 33.08
N SER A 211 21.35 -7.86 33.21
CA SER A 211 20.81 -8.64 32.12
C SER A 211 19.92 -7.81 31.18
N PRO A 212 20.30 -7.57 29.91
CA PRO A 212 19.42 -6.93 28.96
C PRO A 212 18.25 -7.82 28.54
N VAL A 213 18.36 -9.15 28.74
CA VAL A 213 17.27 -10.11 28.45
C VAL A 213 16.13 -9.93 29.46
N ASP A 214 16.43 -9.81 30.77
CA ASP A 214 15.39 -9.57 31.77
C ASP A 214 14.70 -8.21 31.57
N CYS A 215 15.48 -7.19 31.20
CA CYS A 215 14.93 -5.88 30.84
C CYS A 215 14.00 -5.97 29.63
N PHE A 216 14.39 -6.69 28.57
CA PHE A 216 13.55 -6.90 27.37
C PHE A 216 12.22 -7.60 27.70
N VAL A 217 12.24 -8.62 28.54
CA VAL A 217 11.01 -9.32 28.96
C VAL A 217 10.04 -8.35 29.64
N ALA A 218 10.54 -7.46 30.51
CA ALA A 218 9.72 -6.43 31.13
C ALA A 218 9.18 -5.41 30.11
N ILE A 219 10.01 -4.96 29.15
CA ILE A 219 9.59 -4.07 28.06
C ILE A 219 8.51 -4.74 27.22
N TYR A 220 8.68 -5.99 26.82
CA TYR A 220 7.68 -6.72 26.02
C TYR A 220 6.33 -6.83 26.73
N ASN A 221 6.33 -7.10 28.03
CA ASN A 221 5.11 -7.10 28.86
C ASN A 221 4.52 -5.70 29.00
N GLY A 222 5.37 -4.68 29.11
CA GLY A 222 4.96 -3.27 29.14
C GLY A 222 4.24 -2.84 27.86
N MET A 223 4.70 -3.31 26.68
CA MET A 223 4.00 -3.05 25.40
C MET A 223 2.56 -3.61 25.41
N ASN A 224 2.35 -4.81 25.96
CA ASN A 224 1.00 -5.36 26.14
C ASN A 224 0.15 -4.50 27.09
N THR A 225 0.74 -3.96 28.15
CA THR A 225 0.05 -3.07 29.09
C THR A 225 -0.34 -1.76 28.41
N ILE A 226 0.55 -1.15 27.61
CA ILE A 226 0.23 0.05 26.83
C ILE A 226 -0.96 -0.22 25.90
N ARG A 227 -0.93 -1.32 25.14
CA ARG A 227 -2.05 -1.72 24.27
C ARG A 227 -3.37 -1.79 25.02
N MET A 228 -3.38 -2.35 26.22
CA MET A 228 -4.58 -2.54 27.01
C MET A 228 -5.08 -1.28 27.74
N ARG A 229 -4.19 -0.33 28.05
CA ARG A 229 -4.51 0.80 28.94
C ARG A 229 -4.47 2.17 28.25
N ASN A 230 -3.70 2.31 27.17
CA ASN A 230 -3.50 3.58 26.48
C ASN A 230 -4.17 3.63 25.11
N CYS A 231 -4.70 2.50 24.63
CA CYS A 231 -5.36 2.40 23.32
C CYS A 231 -6.86 2.22 23.48
N ASP A 232 -7.62 2.85 22.59
CA ASP A 232 -9.06 2.69 22.52
C ASP A 232 -9.42 1.26 22.09
N PRO A 233 -10.24 0.51 22.85
CA PRO A 233 -10.60 -0.86 22.50
C PRO A 233 -11.42 -0.99 21.21
N TYR A 234 -12.05 0.09 20.75
CA TYR A 234 -12.79 0.12 19.49
C TYR A 234 -11.91 0.38 18.26
N ASN A 235 -10.66 0.83 18.47
CA ASN A 235 -9.68 1.02 17.41
C ASN A 235 -8.62 -0.09 17.47
N PRO A 236 -8.66 -1.10 16.59
CA PRO A 236 -7.74 -2.23 16.64
C PRO A 236 -6.28 -1.79 16.57
N ILE A 237 -5.47 -2.37 17.42
CA ILE A 237 -4.01 -2.22 17.41
C ILE A 237 -3.38 -3.59 17.61
N THR A 238 -2.38 -3.90 16.79
CA THR A 238 -1.54 -5.09 16.96
C THR A 238 -0.09 -4.69 17.08
N PHE A 239 0.71 -5.46 17.81
CA PHE A 239 2.15 -5.36 17.70
C PHE A 239 2.77 -6.77 17.63
N SER A 240 3.92 -6.86 16.99
CA SER A 240 4.73 -8.06 16.95
C SER A 240 6.20 -7.68 17.03
N VAL A 241 6.98 -8.50 17.73
CA VAL A 241 8.45 -8.50 17.69
C VAL A 241 8.86 -9.70 16.85
N GLY A 242 9.43 -9.44 15.68
CA GLY A 242 9.82 -10.48 14.72
C GLY A 242 11.30 -10.85 14.74
N HIS A 243 12.14 -10.01 15.38
CA HIS A 243 13.58 -10.22 15.44
C HIS A 243 14.11 -9.86 16.82
N VAL A 244 14.87 -10.80 17.43
CA VAL A 244 15.55 -10.60 18.72
C VAL A 244 16.92 -11.26 18.62
N VAL A 245 17.97 -10.52 18.93
CA VAL A 245 19.36 -11.02 18.95
C VAL A 245 20.01 -10.67 20.26
N SER A 246 20.55 -11.69 20.96
CA SER A 246 21.30 -11.51 22.21
C SER A 246 22.09 -12.77 22.54
N GLY A 247 23.27 -12.59 23.13
CA GLY A 247 24.09 -13.65 23.69
C GLY A 247 24.68 -14.63 22.67
N THR A 248 25.58 -15.52 23.17
CA THR A 248 26.29 -16.50 22.34
C THR A 248 26.27 -17.89 22.95
N LYS A 249 26.18 -18.02 24.29
CA LYS A 249 26.18 -19.27 25.04
C LYS A 249 25.31 -19.19 26.29
N GLY A 250 24.64 -20.29 26.66
CA GLY A 250 23.69 -20.32 27.77
C GLY A 250 24.27 -20.05 29.17
N ASN A 251 25.58 -20.12 29.36
CA ASN A 251 26.24 -19.83 30.64
C ASN A 251 26.91 -18.44 30.69
N ILE A 252 26.63 -17.58 29.73
CA ILE A 252 27.15 -16.21 29.66
C ILE A 252 25.94 -15.27 29.59
N ILE A 253 25.82 -14.36 30.55
CA ILE A 253 24.86 -13.25 30.48
C ILE A 253 25.39 -12.25 29.45
N PRO A 254 24.58 -11.86 28.46
CA PRO A 254 25.01 -10.98 27.36
C PRO A 254 25.19 -9.52 27.82
N ASP A 255 26.01 -8.78 27.07
CA ASP A 255 26.18 -7.33 27.27
C ASP A 255 25.06 -6.51 26.64
N ASP A 256 24.42 -7.02 25.59
CA ASP A 256 23.36 -6.33 24.89
C ASP A 256 22.27 -7.26 24.33
N LEU A 257 21.15 -6.66 23.96
CA LEU A 257 20.04 -7.28 23.24
C LEU A 257 19.49 -6.26 22.25
N GLN A 258 19.31 -6.67 21.00
CA GLN A 258 18.57 -5.88 20.01
C GLN A 258 17.26 -6.59 19.68
N PHE A 259 16.17 -5.81 19.57
CA PHE A 259 14.91 -6.31 19.06
C PHE A 259 14.32 -5.36 18.02
N GLU A 260 13.55 -5.96 17.11
CA GLU A 260 12.83 -5.24 16.05
C GLU A 260 11.41 -5.74 15.95
N GLY A 261 10.48 -4.81 15.69
CA GLY A 261 9.08 -5.11 15.61
C GLY A 261 8.26 -4.05 14.89
N THR A 262 6.98 -4.33 14.78
CA THR A 262 5.99 -3.43 14.16
C THR A 262 4.75 -3.30 15.00
N VAL A 263 4.15 -2.11 14.96
CA VAL A 263 2.81 -1.85 15.48
C VAL A 263 1.92 -1.48 14.31
N ARG A 264 0.71 -2.05 14.24
CA ARG A 264 -0.27 -1.78 13.21
C ARG A 264 -1.54 -1.23 13.83
N LEU A 265 -2.10 -0.19 13.23
CA LEU A 265 -3.26 0.55 13.76
C LEU A 265 -3.91 1.38 12.65
N PHE A 266 -5.11 1.89 12.90
CA PHE A 266 -5.83 2.72 11.93
C PHE A 266 -5.85 4.21 12.30
N ASP A 267 -5.74 4.55 13.56
CA ASP A 267 -5.90 5.91 14.06
C ASP A 267 -4.54 6.56 14.37
N PHE A 268 -4.25 7.70 13.71
CA PHE A 268 -2.99 8.41 13.85
C PHE A 268 -2.73 8.87 15.30
N GLU A 269 -3.76 9.43 15.97
CA GLU A 269 -3.63 9.95 17.33
C GLU A 269 -3.40 8.82 18.34
N GLN A 270 -4.05 7.67 18.13
CA GLN A 270 -3.77 6.47 18.91
C GLN A 270 -2.32 6.00 18.73
N GLY A 271 -1.81 6.05 17.50
CA GLY A 271 -0.41 5.74 17.20
C GLY A 271 0.55 6.68 17.90
N MET A 272 0.24 7.96 17.96
CA MET A 272 1.04 8.96 18.70
C MET A 272 1.01 8.69 20.20
N ARG A 273 -0.15 8.38 20.77
CA ARG A 273 -0.26 8.00 22.20
C ARG A 273 0.53 6.73 22.53
N PHE A 274 0.41 5.69 21.67
CA PHE A 274 1.20 4.47 21.82
C PHE A 274 2.71 4.78 21.80
N ARG A 275 3.17 5.56 20.81
CA ARG A 275 4.57 5.91 20.64
C ARG A 275 5.14 6.65 21.85
N THR A 276 4.41 7.63 22.39
CA THR A 276 4.80 8.39 23.59
C THR A 276 4.91 7.47 24.81
N ALA A 277 3.85 6.67 25.07
CA ALA A 277 3.84 5.73 26.19
C ALA A 277 4.94 4.66 26.06
N PHE A 278 5.26 4.22 24.84
CA PHE A 278 6.35 3.28 24.58
C PHE A 278 7.73 3.87 24.99
N VAL A 279 8.01 5.11 24.60
CA VAL A 279 9.29 5.77 24.94
C VAL A 279 9.41 5.93 26.47
N GLU A 280 8.37 6.43 27.11
CA GLU A 280 8.35 6.59 28.58
C GLU A 280 8.52 5.25 29.31
N MET A 281 7.84 4.21 28.86
CA MET A 281 7.95 2.86 29.42
C MET A 281 9.35 2.28 29.20
N LEU A 282 9.93 2.43 27.99
CA LEU A 282 11.26 1.96 27.65
C LEU A 282 12.31 2.61 28.56
N GLU A 283 12.31 3.95 28.68
CA GLU A 283 13.21 4.69 29.54
C GLU A 283 13.16 4.27 31.01
N ASN A 284 11.94 4.24 31.58
CA ASN A 284 11.76 3.90 32.98
C ASN A 284 12.07 2.43 33.28
N THR A 285 11.78 1.52 32.35
CA THR A 285 12.11 0.09 32.52
C THR A 285 13.62 -0.13 32.44
N CYS A 286 14.32 0.45 31.45
CA CYS A 286 15.77 0.35 31.36
C CYS A 286 16.44 0.89 32.63
N LYS A 287 15.99 2.04 33.12
CA LYS A 287 16.49 2.63 34.38
C LYS A 287 16.26 1.70 35.60
N ALA A 288 15.08 1.07 35.70
CA ALA A 288 14.77 0.17 36.81
C ALA A 288 15.62 -1.10 36.79
N TYR A 289 16.01 -1.58 35.60
CA TYR A 289 16.88 -2.76 35.41
C TYR A 289 18.38 -2.41 35.38
N GLY A 290 18.75 -1.12 35.49
CA GLY A 290 20.15 -0.68 35.41
C GLY A 290 20.74 -0.78 34.00
N CYS A 291 19.91 -0.86 32.97
CA CYS A 291 20.29 -0.88 31.57
C CYS A 291 20.26 0.51 30.95
N ASP A 292 21.08 0.71 29.91
CA ASP A 292 20.92 1.80 28.92
C ASP A 292 20.17 1.30 27.69
N TYR A 293 19.72 2.22 26.83
CA TYR A 293 19.09 1.86 25.57
C TYR A 293 19.50 2.81 24.44
N GLU A 294 19.32 2.34 23.23
CA GLU A 294 19.46 3.11 22.00
C GLU A 294 18.26 2.81 21.08
N ILE A 295 17.53 3.85 20.72
CA ILE A 295 16.47 3.75 19.72
C ILE A 295 17.11 3.83 18.35
N ILE A 296 17.28 2.68 17.67
CA ILE A 296 17.80 2.58 16.30
C ILE A 296 16.75 3.09 15.32
N ARG A 297 15.47 2.72 15.56
CA ARG A 297 14.34 3.15 14.75
C ARG A 297 13.07 3.22 15.60
N LEU A 298 12.37 4.31 15.49
CA LEU A 298 11.02 4.48 16.02
C LEU A 298 10.27 5.44 15.12
N SER A 299 9.59 4.90 14.11
CA SER A 299 8.85 5.73 13.18
C SER A 299 7.63 6.38 13.83
N TYR A 300 7.17 7.47 13.23
CA TYR A 300 5.83 7.97 13.50
C TYR A 300 4.80 7.09 12.78
N PRO A 301 3.55 7.05 13.24
CA PRO A 301 2.47 6.44 12.48
C PRO A 301 2.30 7.19 11.15
N GLY A 302 2.07 6.46 10.06
CA GLY A 302 1.64 7.04 8.80
C GLY A 302 0.12 7.26 8.78
N LEU A 303 -0.44 7.47 7.59
CA LEU A 303 -1.87 7.46 7.36
C LEU A 303 -2.37 6.02 7.11
N SER A 304 -3.57 5.72 7.56
CA SER A 304 -4.31 4.50 7.20
C SER A 304 -5.15 4.73 5.94
N VAL A 305 -5.42 3.68 5.17
CA VAL A 305 -6.42 3.76 4.10
C VAL A 305 -7.80 3.89 4.75
N TYR A 306 -8.46 5.00 4.45
CA TYR A 306 -9.81 5.30 4.92
C TYR A 306 -10.74 5.55 3.75
N ASN A 307 -11.62 4.62 3.47
CA ASN A 307 -12.60 4.77 2.40
C ASN A 307 -13.74 5.69 2.82
N ASP A 308 -13.95 6.73 2.05
CA ASP A 308 -15.11 7.62 2.25
C ASP A 308 -16.41 6.82 2.07
N ALA A 309 -17.33 6.97 3.00
CA ALA A 309 -18.57 6.19 3.02
C ALA A 309 -19.44 6.44 1.78
N GLN A 310 -19.57 7.69 1.35
CA GLN A 310 -20.39 8.06 0.18
C GLN A 310 -19.75 7.57 -1.12
N CYS A 311 -18.41 7.70 -1.25
CA CYS A 311 -17.66 7.15 -2.39
C CYS A 311 -17.78 5.61 -2.43
N THR A 312 -17.70 4.93 -1.27
CA THR A 312 -17.83 3.47 -1.18
C THR A 312 -19.21 3.01 -1.59
N ASP A 313 -20.28 3.67 -1.13
CA ASP A 313 -21.65 3.36 -1.52
C ASP A 313 -21.87 3.56 -3.00
N MET A 314 -21.31 4.63 -3.57
CA MET A 314 -21.35 4.88 -5.01
C MET A 314 -20.61 3.78 -5.78
N ALA A 315 -19.40 3.38 -5.32
CA ALA A 315 -18.64 2.31 -5.96
C ALA A 315 -19.39 0.97 -5.98
N MET A 316 -20.00 0.58 -4.85
CA MET A 316 -20.77 -0.66 -4.76
C MET A 316 -22.00 -0.62 -5.69
N LYS A 317 -22.74 0.49 -5.72
CA LYS A 317 -23.87 0.70 -6.64
C LYS A 317 -23.43 0.70 -8.10
N ALA A 318 -22.26 1.30 -8.41
CA ALA A 318 -21.70 1.29 -9.75
C ALA A 318 -21.38 -0.14 -10.22
N VAL A 319 -20.81 -0.99 -9.33
CA VAL A 319 -20.59 -2.40 -9.65
C VAL A 319 -21.89 -3.11 -9.99
N GLU A 320 -22.94 -2.95 -9.18
CA GLU A 320 -24.25 -3.55 -9.46
C GLU A 320 -24.84 -3.05 -10.80
N LYS A 321 -24.78 -1.74 -11.06
CA LYS A 321 -25.31 -1.08 -12.26
C LYS A 321 -24.58 -1.49 -13.55
N TYR A 322 -23.25 -1.54 -13.52
CA TYR A 322 -22.42 -1.68 -14.73
C TYR A 322 -21.79 -3.07 -14.91
N MET A 323 -21.71 -3.88 -13.85
CA MET A 323 -21.09 -5.20 -13.89
C MET A 323 -22.07 -6.33 -13.56
N GLY A 324 -23.13 -6.06 -12.79
CA GLY A 324 -24.16 -7.03 -12.39
C GLY A 324 -24.17 -7.31 -10.88
N GLU A 325 -25.24 -7.94 -10.44
CA GLU A 325 -25.46 -8.27 -9.03
C GLU A 325 -24.54 -9.37 -8.51
N GLY A 326 -24.26 -9.34 -7.20
CA GLY A 326 -23.50 -10.38 -6.49
C GLY A 326 -21.99 -10.36 -6.73
N ILE A 327 -21.45 -9.38 -7.47
CA ILE A 327 -20.00 -9.17 -7.66
C ILE A 327 -19.43 -8.39 -6.49
N ALA A 328 -20.05 -7.26 -6.11
CA ALA A 328 -19.66 -6.48 -4.94
C ALA A 328 -20.04 -7.19 -3.65
N LYS A 329 -19.12 -7.19 -2.68
CA LYS A 329 -19.35 -7.67 -1.32
C LYS A 329 -18.75 -6.73 -0.28
N VAL A 330 -19.29 -6.77 0.93
CA VAL A 330 -18.66 -6.08 2.07
C VAL A 330 -17.41 -6.86 2.47
N GLY A 331 -16.29 -6.16 2.50
CA GLY A 331 -14.99 -6.69 2.93
C GLY A 331 -14.75 -6.49 4.41
N ILE A 332 -13.60 -6.97 4.88
CA ILE A 332 -13.08 -6.73 6.23
C ILE A 332 -11.77 -5.92 6.14
N PRO A 333 -11.51 -5.03 7.10
CA PRO A 333 -10.25 -4.30 7.15
C PRO A 333 -9.05 -5.25 7.28
N ILE A 334 -7.92 -4.88 6.69
CA ILE A 334 -6.67 -5.65 6.80
C ILE A 334 -5.60 -4.82 7.53
N MET A 335 -4.66 -5.53 8.18
CA MET A 335 -3.59 -4.88 8.94
C MET A 335 -2.33 -4.60 8.09
N GLY A 336 -2.40 -4.76 6.76
CA GLY A 336 -1.42 -4.26 5.81
C GLY A 336 -1.38 -2.74 5.78
N SER A 337 -0.29 -2.17 5.28
CA SER A 337 -0.13 -0.73 5.07
C SER A 337 0.04 -0.43 3.58
N GLU A 338 -0.27 0.79 3.17
CA GLU A 338 -0.36 1.21 1.78
C GLU A 338 0.01 2.70 1.65
N SER A 339 0.47 3.15 0.47
CA SER A 339 0.76 4.54 0.15
C SER A 339 -0.48 5.36 -0.28
N PHE A 340 -1.55 4.69 -0.72
CA PHE A 340 -2.80 5.28 -1.23
C PHE A 340 -3.46 6.34 -0.33
N PRO A 341 -3.35 6.31 1.02
CA PRO A 341 -3.89 7.38 1.88
C PRO A 341 -3.42 8.78 1.53
N THR A 342 -2.26 8.91 0.90
CA THR A 342 -1.75 10.22 0.46
C THR A 342 -2.59 10.85 -0.62
N TYR A 343 -3.19 10.05 -1.50
CA TYR A 343 -4.17 10.51 -2.48
C TYR A 343 -5.52 10.82 -1.82
N GLN A 344 -5.97 9.95 -0.89
CA GLN A 344 -7.24 10.15 -0.18
C GLN A 344 -7.26 11.45 0.64
N ARG A 345 -6.10 11.95 1.01
CA ARG A 345 -5.96 13.26 1.63
C ARG A 345 -6.29 14.41 0.67
N LEU A 346 -5.94 14.26 -0.61
CA LEU A 346 -6.18 15.29 -1.64
C LEU A 346 -7.63 15.28 -2.14
N ALA A 347 -8.30 14.13 -2.12
CA ALA A 347 -9.72 13.98 -2.42
C ALA A 347 -10.25 12.69 -1.80
N PRO A 348 -11.53 12.65 -1.37
CA PRO A 348 -12.13 11.42 -0.86
C PRO A 348 -12.17 10.36 -1.95
N GLY A 349 -12.10 9.09 -1.55
CA GLY A 349 -12.09 8.01 -2.53
C GLY A 349 -12.17 6.63 -1.92
N VAL A 350 -11.92 5.63 -2.74
CA VAL A 350 -12.10 4.22 -2.41
C VAL A 350 -10.89 3.41 -2.83
N PHE A 351 -10.45 2.56 -1.93
CA PHE A 351 -9.54 1.46 -2.18
C PHE A 351 -10.34 0.16 -2.07
N CYS A 352 -10.49 -0.57 -3.16
CA CYS A 352 -11.20 -1.84 -3.16
C CYS A 352 -10.25 -3.00 -3.36
N PHE A 353 -10.71 -4.21 -3.00
CA PHE A 353 -9.97 -5.44 -3.22
C PHE A 353 -10.65 -6.25 -4.33
N ALA A 354 -9.91 -6.54 -5.41
CA ALA A 354 -10.36 -7.47 -6.43
C ALA A 354 -9.85 -8.87 -6.13
N GLY A 355 -10.73 -9.83 -6.13
CA GLY A 355 -10.38 -11.22 -5.85
C GLY A 355 -9.45 -11.80 -6.89
N ALA A 356 -8.34 -12.37 -6.41
CA ALA A 356 -7.34 -13.05 -7.23
C ALA A 356 -7.17 -14.54 -6.88
N ARG A 357 -7.90 -15.01 -5.86
CA ARG A 357 -7.86 -16.40 -5.39
C ARG A 357 -8.62 -17.33 -6.32
N CYS A 358 -8.04 -18.48 -6.61
CA CYS A 358 -8.71 -19.61 -7.26
C CYS A 358 -8.19 -20.94 -6.69
N GLU A 359 -8.98 -21.57 -5.84
CA GLU A 359 -8.59 -22.85 -5.21
C GLU A 359 -8.39 -23.97 -6.25
N GLU A 360 -9.26 -24.00 -7.26
CA GLU A 360 -9.18 -25.01 -8.33
C GLU A 360 -7.89 -24.93 -9.13
N LYS A 361 -7.35 -23.71 -9.31
CA LYS A 361 -6.06 -23.44 -9.96
C LYS A 361 -4.89 -23.51 -8.97
N GLY A 362 -5.11 -23.75 -7.66
CA GLY A 362 -4.09 -23.77 -6.61
C GLY A 362 -3.51 -22.39 -6.26
N ILE A 363 -4.21 -21.32 -6.61
CA ILE A 363 -3.84 -19.92 -6.38
C ILE A 363 -4.38 -19.50 -5.02
N THR A 364 -3.58 -19.74 -3.96
CA THR A 364 -3.99 -19.53 -2.57
C THR A 364 -2.88 -19.01 -1.67
N ALA A 365 -1.64 -18.84 -2.19
CA ALA A 365 -0.54 -18.27 -1.43
C ALA A 365 -0.77 -16.77 -1.19
N ASP A 366 -0.56 -16.34 0.04
CA ASP A 366 -0.68 -14.92 0.41
C ASP A 366 0.41 -14.07 -0.25
N HIS A 367 0.21 -12.74 -0.23
CA HIS A 367 1.16 -11.76 -0.74
C HIS A 367 2.55 -11.92 -0.11
N HIS A 368 3.60 -11.47 -0.82
CA HIS A 368 5.01 -11.55 -0.44
C HIS A 368 5.55 -12.98 -0.28
N ASN A 369 4.81 -13.99 -0.77
CA ASN A 369 5.20 -15.39 -0.75
C ASN A 369 5.83 -15.79 -2.09
N PRO A 370 6.93 -16.58 -2.13
CA PRO A 370 7.49 -17.12 -3.38
C PRO A 370 6.49 -17.86 -4.28
N LYS A 371 5.45 -18.44 -3.70
CA LYS A 371 4.39 -19.16 -4.41
C LYS A 371 3.16 -18.30 -4.76
N PHE A 372 3.20 -16.99 -4.48
CA PHE A 372 2.14 -16.07 -4.86
C PHE A 372 1.86 -16.16 -6.36
N ASP A 373 0.60 -16.12 -6.73
CA ASP A 373 0.10 -16.14 -8.10
C ASP A 373 -1.28 -15.49 -8.12
N ILE A 374 -1.75 -15.12 -9.28
CA ILE A 374 -3.09 -14.55 -9.48
C ILE A 374 -3.88 -15.32 -10.53
N ASP A 375 -5.18 -15.41 -10.35
CA ASP A 375 -6.06 -15.79 -11.45
C ASP A 375 -6.18 -14.64 -12.43
N GLU A 376 -5.68 -14.80 -13.66
CA GLU A 376 -5.66 -13.74 -14.68
C GLU A 376 -7.08 -13.27 -15.08
N ASP A 377 -8.13 -14.08 -14.84
CA ASP A 377 -9.51 -13.65 -15.01
C ASP A 377 -9.88 -12.47 -14.07
N SER A 378 -9.14 -12.29 -12.96
CA SER A 378 -9.29 -11.15 -12.04
C SER A 378 -9.03 -9.79 -12.71
N LEU A 379 -8.18 -9.76 -13.73
CA LEU A 379 -7.84 -8.52 -14.47
C LEU A 379 -9.08 -7.89 -15.10
N VAL A 380 -10.02 -8.73 -15.59
CA VAL A 380 -11.29 -8.26 -16.16
C VAL A 380 -12.12 -7.51 -15.12
N TYR A 381 -12.23 -8.04 -13.91
CA TYR A 381 -13.03 -7.43 -12.84
C TYR A 381 -12.34 -6.17 -12.29
N SER A 382 -11.02 -6.18 -12.20
CA SER A 382 -10.22 -5.02 -11.77
C SER A 382 -10.34 -3.85 -12.75
N ALA A 383 -10.26 -4.10 -14.06
CA ALA A 383 -10.47 -3.06 -15.07
C ALA A 383 -11.93 -2.58 -15.09
N ALA A 384 -12.89 -3.51 -14.99
CA ALA A 384 -14.29 -3.17 -15.03
C ALA A 384 -14.73 -2.30 -13.84
N VAL A 385 -14.17 -2.47 -12.65
CA VAL A 385 -14.50 -1.62 -11.51
C VAL A 385 -13.90 -0.22 -11.62
N TYR A 386 -12.70 -0.07 -12.20
CA TYR A 386 -12.17 1.26 -12.55
C TYR A 386 -13.14 2.02 -13.46
N LEU A 387 -13.64 1.35 -14.51
CA LEU A 387 -14.61 1.92 -15.45
C LEU A 387 -15.95 2.25 -14.77
N ALA A 388 -16.49 1.29 -14.00
CA ALA A 388 -17.78 1.44 -13.35
C ALA A 388 -17.80 2.65 -12.39
N TYR A 389 -16.79 2.75 -11.52
CA TYR A 389 -16.65 3.90 -10.62
C TYR A 389 -16.47 5.20 -11.39
N THR A 390 -15.64 5.19 -12.42
CA THR A 390 -15.37 6.39 -13.25
C THR A 390 -16.63 6.91 -13.90
N PHE A 391 -17.38 6.07 -14.62
CA PHE A 391 -18.62 6.50 -15.28
C PHE A 391 -19.65 6.98 -14.28
N GLU A 392 -19.83 6.26 -13.16
CA GLU A 392 -20.80 6.66 -12.15
C GLU A 392 -20.43 8.00 -11.51
N TYR A 393 -19.13 8.19 -11.15
CA TYR A 393 -18.70 9.44 -10.52
C TYR A 393 -18.73 10.64 -11.46
N LEU A 394 -18.35 10.48 -12.72
CA LEU A 394 -18.39 11.56 -13.70
C LEU A 394 -19.82 11.98 -14.04
N GLU A 395 -20.80 11.04 -14.01
CA GLU A 395 -22.21 11.31 -14.24
C GLU A 395 -22.93 11.87 -12.99
N ASN A 396 -22.74 11.23 -11.82
CA ASN A 396 -23.54 11.46 -10.61
C ASN A 396 -22.71 11.89 -9.39
N GLY A 397 -21.42 12.24 -9.57
CA GLY A 397 -20.54 12.60 -8.48
C GLY A 397 -20.99 13.87 -7.76
N PHE A 398 -20.60 13.97 -6.51
CA PHE A 398 -20.94 15.07 -5.59
C PHE A 398 -19.76 16.03 -5.38
N ASP A 399 -20.01 17.15 -4.73
CA ASP A 399 -18.96 18.08 -4.32
C ASP A 399 -18.15 17.49 -3.15
N THR A 400 -16.84 17.58 -3.25
CA THR A 400 -15.88 17.04 -2.29
C THR A 400 -14.91 18.08 -1.74
N ASP A 401 -15.11 19.34 -2.03
CA ASP A 401 -14.17 20.41 -1.68
C ASP A 401 -13.99 20.61 -0.18
N ASP A 402 -14.99 20.31 0.63
CA ASP A 402 -14.94 20.34 2.08
C ASP A 402 -14.11 19.21 2.69
N ARG A 403 -13.87 18.12 1.93
CA ARG A 403 -13.11 16.93 2.34
C ARG A 403 -11.67 16.93 1.84
N LYS A 404 -11.30 17.88 0.98
CA LYS A 404 -9.96 18.01 0.42
C LYS A 404 -9.06 18.75 1.40
N MET A 405 -7.86 18.20 1.64
CA MET A 405 -6.85 18.93 2.40
C MET A 405 -6.31 20.10 1.59
N LYS A 406 -6.32 21.30 2.21
CA LYS A 406 -5.95 22.56 1.56
C LYS A 406 -4.54 23.05 1.94
N VAL A 407 -3.74 22.22 2.61
CA VAL A 407 -2.36 22.55 2.96
C VAL A 407 -1.40 22.02 1.90
N ARG A 408 -0.25 22.72 1.72
CA ARG A 408 0.80 22.25 0.82
C ARG A 408 1.32 20.88 1.26
N TYR A 409 1.78 20.10 0.30
CA TYR A 409 2.25 18.75 0.57
C TYR A 409 3.39 18.69 1.58
N VAL A 410 4.35 19.61 1.48
CA VAL A 410 5.46 19.74 2.46
C VAL A 410 4.96 20.03 3.87
N ASP A 411 4.00 20.94 4.02
CA ASP A 411 3.45 21.28 5.33
C ASP A 411 2.68 20.12 5.95
N PHE A 412 2.02 19.32 5.10
CA PHE A 412 1.43 18.06 5.54
C PHE A 412 2.49 17.07 6.02
N LEU A 413 3.56 16.83 5.25
CA LEU A 413 4.63 15.92 5.68
C LEU A 413 5.21 16.34 7.04
N LYS A 414 5.37 17.64 7.27
CA LYS A 414 5.78 18.19 8.57
C LYS A 414 4.76 17.89 9.67
N SER A 415 3.49 18.02 9.40
CA SER A 415 2.41 17.78 10.39
C SER A 415 2.33 16.32 10.87
N ILE A 416 2.69 15.37 10.01
CA ILE A 416 2.74 13.93 10.35
C ILE A 416 4.13 13.46 10.80
N ASN A 417 5.05 14.40 11.06
CA ASN A 417 6.43 14.10 11.48
C ASN A 417 7.17 13.15 10.51
N ALA A 418 7.00 13.34 9.21
CA ALA A 418 7.76 12.60 8.21
C ALA A 418 9.27 12.80 8.42
N PRO A 419 10.13 11.84 8.01
CA PRO A 419 11.58 11.97 8.19
C PRO A 419 12.12 13.27 7.59
N ALA A 420 12.99 13.96 8.33
CA ALA A 420 13.56 15.26 7.92
C ALA A 420 14.27 15.19 6.56
N GLU A 421 14.95 14.07 6.27
CA GLU A 421 15.59 13.83 4.98
C GLU A 421 14.54 13.75 3.83
N GLN A 422 13.41 13.11 4.08
CA GLN A 422 12.32 13.04 3.11
C GLN A 422 11.71 14.42 2.86
N ILE A 423 11.46 15.19 3.93
CA ILE A 423 10.96 16.56 3.83
C ILE A 423 11.91 17.41 2.99
N LYS A 424 13.22 17.34 3.26
CA LYS A 424 14.24 18.08 2.51
C LYS A 424 14.24 17.72 1.02
N LYS A 425 14.23 16.42 0.69
CA LYS A 425 14.15 15.95 -0.72
C LYS A 425 12.93 16.52 -1.45
N ILE A 426 11.78 16.60 -0.78
CA ILE A 426 10.54 17.14 -1.36
C ILE A 426 10.57 18.67 -1.46
N GLU A 427 11.18 19.38 -0.52
CA GLU A 427 11.39 20.84 -0.62
C GLU A 427 12.28 21.21 -1.80
N GLU A 428 13.29 20.39 -2.09
CA GLU A 428 14.24 20.56 -3.20
C GLU A 428 13.71 20.05 -4.54
N TYR A 429 12.59 19.33 -4.57
CA TYR A 429 12.00 18.76 -5.78
C TYR A 429 11.27 19.82 -6.59
N ASN A 430 11.85 20.19 -7.75
CA ASN A 430 11.36 21.25 -8.66
C ASN A 430 10.87 20.74 -10.02
N ALA A 431 10.67 19.43 -10.20
CA ALA A 431 10.18 18.83 -11.44
C ALA A 431 8.68 19.07 -11.64
#